data_adb7925ee00a51e3eb85d98271076062
#
_entry.id   adb7925ee00a51e3eb85d98271076062
#
_cell.length_a   1.000
_cell.length_b   1.000
_cell.length_c   1.000
_cell.angle_alpha   90.00
_cell.angle_beta   90.00
_cell.angle_gamma   90.00
#
_symmetry.space_group_name_H-M   'P 1'
#
loop_
_entity.id
_entity.type
_entity.pdbx_description
1 polymer ?
#
loop_
_entity_poly.entity_id
_entity_poly.type
_entity_poly.pdbx_seq_one_letter_code
_entity_poly.pdbx_strand_id
1 'polypeptide(L)' 'MTNKRLTTPLIPELSCSDIKLSLSFYIDILGFKIQYSREEEGFAMLERQGARLMLDEIEE' A
#
# COMPACT_ATOMS: atom_id res chain seq x y z
N MET A 1 18.13 10.84 14.62
CA MET A 1 18.10 10.45 14.11
C MET A 1 18.36 9.97 13.33
N THR A 2 18.34 9.86 13.01
CA THR A 2 18.48 9.49 12.25
C THR A 2 18.63 8.63 11.60
N ASN A 3 18.23 8.19 11.11
CA ASN A 3 18.36 7.31 10.48
C ASN A 3 18.53 7.40 9.20
N LYS A 4 18.89 8.03 8.77
CA LYS A 4 19.17 8.29 7.64
C LYS A 4 19.94 7.41 6.97
N ARG A 5 20.32 6.58 7.46
CA ARG A 5 21.11 5.76 6.86
C ARG A 5 20.41 4.74 6.19
N LEU A 6 19.15 4.75 6.10
CA LEU A 6 18.42 3.79 5.34
C LEU A 6 18.66 4.04 3.89
N THR A 7 19.42 3.20 3.28
CA THR A 7 19.69 3.34 1.87
C THR A 7 18.69 2.59 1.02
N THR A 8 17.94 1.64 1.61
CA THR A 8 16.90 0.95 0.88
C THR A 8 15.58 1.51 1.29
N PRO A 9 14.70 1.73 0.31
CA PRO A 9 13.39 2.26 0.65
C PRO A 9 12.59 1.26 1.46
N LEU A 10 11.84 1.78 2.40
CA LEU A 10 10.94 0.96 3.17
C LEU A 10 9.60 0.93 2.48
N ILE A 11 8.98 -0.23 2.45
CA ILE A 11 7.66 -0.37 1.90
C ILE A 11 6.74 -0.79 3.03
N PRO A 12 5.98 0.15 3.58
CA PRO A 12 5.10 -0.20 4.69
C PRO A 12 4.01 -1.15 4.24
N GLU A 13 3.64 -2.02 5.13
CA GLU A 13 2.54 -2.95 4.89
C GLU A 13 1.44 -2.60 5.86
N LEU A 14 0.28 -2.26 5.32
CA LEU A 14 -0.85 -1.83 6.12
C LEU A 14 -1.96 -2.86 6.02
N SER A 15 -2.51 -3.21 7.16
CA SER A 15 -3.64 -4.13 7.20
C SER A 15 -4.93 -3.37 6.99
N CYS A 16 -5.87 -3.97 6.32
CA CYS A 16 -7.18 -3.36 6.14
C CYS A 16 -8.24 -4.44 6.22
N SER A 17 -9.45 -4.01 6.52
CA SER A 17 -10.55 -4.96 6.63
C SER A 17 -11.34 -5.09 5.35
N ASP A 18 -11.20 -4.14 4.44
CA ASP A 18 -11.90 -4.17 3.16
C ASP A 18 -10.99 -3.57 2.12
N ILE A 19 -10.37 -4.42 1.31
CA ILE A 19 -9.36 -3.95 0.38
C ILE A 19 -9.95 -3.03 -0.67
N LYS A 20 -11.19 -3.25 -1.07
CA LYS A 20 -11.78 -2.41 -2.12
C LYS A 20 -12.02 -1.00 -1.62
N LEU A 21 -12.50 -0.86 -0.39
CA LEU A 21 -12.67 0.46 0.18
C LEU A 21 -11.33 1.15 0.39
N SER A 22 -10.35 0.41 0.86
CA SER A 22 -9.03 0.98 1.05
C SER A 22 -8.42 1.44 -0.26
N LEU A 23 -8.57 0.63 -1.31
CA LEU A 23 -8.06 1.00 -2.62
C LEU A 23 -8.73 2.27 -3.12
N SER A 24 -10.03 2.38 -2.96
CA SER A 24 -10.72 3.61 -3.36
C SER A 24 -10.14 4.82 -2.66
N PHE A 25 -9.90 4.69 -1.37
CA PHE A 25 -9.36 5.80 -0.62
C PHE A 25 -7.98 6.20 -1.11
N TYR A 26 -7.09 5.23 -1.23
CA TYR A 26 -5.72 5.56 -1.61
C TYR A 26 -5.62 6.04 -3.05
N ILE A 27 -6.43 5.50 -3.93
CA ILE A 27 -6.36 5.88 -5.34
C ILE A 27 -7.09 7.19 -5.57
N ASP A 28 -8.32 7.31 -5.08
CA ASP A 28 -9.15 8.45 -5.41
C ASP A 28 -8.80 9.68 -4.59
N ILE A 29 -8.40 9.50 -3.35
CA ILE A 29 -8.14 10.61 -2.45
C ILE A 29 -6.66 10.96 -2.40
N LEU A 30 -5.80 9.96 -2.29
CA LEU A 30 -4.38 10.19 -2.09
C LEU A 30 -3.56 10.09 -3.38
N GLY A 31 -4.18 9.68 -4.49
CA GLY A 31 -3.50 9.72 -5.77
C GLY A 31 -2.53 8.59 -6.02
N PHE A 32 -2.65 7.50 -5.31
CA PHE A 32 -1.81 6.35 -5.57
C PHE A 32 -2.30 5.61 -6.81
N LYS A 33 -1.44 4.82 -7.38
CA LYS A 33 -1.77 3.94 -8.50
C LYS A 33 -1.47 2.52 -8.08
N ILE A 34 -2.24 1.59 -8.63
CA ILE A 34 -1.97 0.18 -8.38
C ILE A 34 -0.79 -0.23 -9.21
N GLN A 35 0.27 -0.67 -8.56
CA GLN A 35 1.42 -1.19 -9.25
C GLN A 35 1.27 -2.69 -9.48
N TYR A 36 0.64 -3.36 -8.54
CA TYR A 36 0.47 -4.80 -8.58
C TYR A 36 -0.60 -5.19 -7.57
N SER A 37 -1.47 -6.10 -7.93
CA SER A 37 -2.49 -6.51 -6.98
C SER A 37 -2.90 -7.96 -7.21
N ARG A 38 -3.36 -8.57 -6.13
CA ARG A 38 -3.99 -9.87 -6.15
C ARG A 38 -5.22 -9.76 -5.29
N GLU A 39 -6.28 -9.24 -5.87
CA GLU A 39 -7.45 -8.94 -5.07
C GLU A 39 -8.09 -10.19 -4.49
N GLU A 40 -7.99 -11.31 -5.20
CA GLU A 40 -8.53 -12.55 -4.67
C GLU A 40 -7.78 -12.99 -3.42
N GLU A 41 -6.60 -12.48 -3.20
CA GLU A 41 -5.83 -12.78 -2.00
C GLU A 41 -5.81 -11.60 -1.05
N GLY A 42 -6.55 -10.52 -1.37
CA GLY A 42 -6.60 -9.35 -0.52
C GLY A 42 -5.29 -8.60 -0.45
N PHE A 43 -4.59 -8.49 -1.56
CA PHE A 43 -3.28 -7.84 -1.57
C PHE A 43 -3.18 -6.83 -2.68
N ALA A 44 -2.54 -5.70 -2.39
CA ALA A 44 -2.26 -4.70 -3.41
C ALA A 44 -0.99 -3.94 -3.06
N MET A 45 -0.21 -3.65 -4.08
CA MET A 45 0.96 -2.80 -3.96
C MET A 45 0.67 -1.50 -4.68
N LEU A 46 0.77 -0.40 -3.98
CA LEU A 46 0.44 0.91 -4.53
C LEU A 46 1.70 1.75 -4.64
N GLU A 47 1.65 2.71 -5.56
CA GLU A 47 2.82 3.54 -5.82
C GLU A 47 2.37 4.96 -6.12
N ARG A 48 3.14 5.94 -5.63
CA ARG A 48 2.90 7.33 -5.94
C ARG A 48 4.23 8.06 -5.86
N GLN A 49 4.69 8.55 -7.02
CA GLN A 49 5.91 9.36 -7.07
C GLN A 49 7.09 8.72 -6.37
N GLY A 50 7.27 7.43 -6.61
CA GLY A 50 8.38 6.71 -6.03
C GLY A 50 8.11 6.12 -4.66
N ALA A 51 7.07 6.56 -3.98
CA ALA A 51 6.69 5.96 -2.72
C ALA A 51 5.80 4.76 -2.97
N ARG A 52 5.97 3.72 -2.16
CA ARG A 52 5.18 2.51 -2.32
C ARG A 52 4.64 2.07 -0.98
N LEU A 53 3.49 1.44 -1.02
CA LEU A 53 2.95 0.82 0.17
C LEU A 53 2.17 -0.44 -0.22
N MET A 54 2.05 -1.35 0.73
CA MET A 54 1.32 -2.59 0.52
C MET A 54 0.07 -2.58 1.37
N LEU A 55 -1.02 -3.05 0.79
CA LEU A 55 -2.26 -3.27 1.53
C LEU A 55 -2.52 -4.75 1.62
N ASP A 56 -2.89 -5.22 2.79
CA ASP A 56 -3.11 -6.62 3.04
C ASP A 56 -4.42 -6.76 3.79
N GLU A 57 -5.41 -7.38 3.16
CA GLU A 57 -6.71 -7.53 3.79
C GLU A 57 -6.68 -8.65 4.79
N ILE A 58 -7.11 -8.35 6.01
CA ILE A 58 -7.16 -9.35 7.05
C ILE A 58 -8.59 -9.84 7.19
N GLU A 59 -8.71 -11.11 7.48
CA GLU A 59 -10.00 -11.71 7.72
C GLU A 59 -10.20 -11.89 9.19
N GLU A 60 -11.42 -11.62 9.63
CA GLU A 60 -11.71 -11.75 11.05
C GLU A 60 -12.50 -12.97 11.38
#